data_18b7d122b0afe0b5d002f60dc1a1c372
#
_entry.id   18b7d122b0afe0b5d002f60dc1a1c372
#
_cell.length_a   1.000
_cell.length_b   1.000
_cell.length_c   1.000
_cell.angle_alpha   90.00
_cell.angle_beta   90.00
_cell.angle_gamma   90.00
#
_symmetry.space_group_name_H-M   'P 1'
#
loop_
_entity.id
_entity.type
_entity.pdbx_description
1 polymer ?
#
loop_
_entity_poly.entity_id
_entity_poly.type
_entity_poly.pdbx_seq_one_letter_code
_entity_poly.pdbx_strand_id
1 'polypeptide(L)'
;VDGTDLIVIDYEGKYCNEALKEIAEAVGGQAEWWVEGQTVNVCRCEHGEEITLGYGKGLTGIERDTTGTDNFYTRLFPVGSTRNIDPSKYGHSRLMLPGGRQYVEIHTEEYGIYDRYEQDAFSGIYPRRIGAVSSVRSEDVKDDDGNPFTVYYFRDDSLNFDPNDYELPDETKRVSFQDGDLSGLGQGEDHCFEVNFNSATREFEIITIWPYDDDTQLPGGKLVPKSGDRYILWNIRMPDEYYPLAEEEFLTAVEQFNTEHWQDLAV
;
A
#
# COMPACT_ATOMS: atom_id res chain seq x y z
N VAL A 1 21.14 -27.65 -7.64
CA VAL A 1 21.53 -26.58 -6.72
C VAL A 1 23.04 -26.47 -6.84
N ASP A 2 23.55 -25.44 -7.49
CA ASP A 2 24.97 -25.11 -7.44
C ASP A 2 25.28 -24.74 -6.01
N GLY A 3 26.09 -25.54 -5.34
CA GLY A 3 26.29 -25.66 -3.91
C GLY A 3 26.90 -24.47 -3.18
N THR A 4 26.42 -23.24 -3.40
CA THR A 4 26.89 -22.04 -2.74
C THR A 4 25.86 -21.34 -1.86
N ASP A 5 24.59 -21.64 -1.99
CA ASP A 5 23.55 -21.02 -1.16
C ASP A 5 23.17 -21.92 0.00
N LEU A 6 23.48 -21.48 1.22
CA LEU A 6 23.01 -22.14 2.45
C LEU A 6 21.52 -21.85 2.63
N ILE A 7 20.71 -22.89 2.56
CA ILE A 7 19.30 -22.84 2.89
C ILE A 7 19.17 -23.25 4.37
N VAL A 8 18.61 -22.38 5.19
CA VAL A 8 18.31 -22.69 6.58
C VAL A 8 16.85 -23.12 6.66
N ILE A 9 16.62 -24.33 7.14
CA ILE A 9 15.27 -24.87 7.36
C ILE A 9 15.20 -25.24 8.84
N ASP A 10 14.17 -24.73 9.50
CA ASP A 10 13.88 -25.06 10.90
C ASP A 10 12.58 -25.86 10.95
N TYR A 11 12.65 -27.03 11.57
CA TYR A 11 11.46 -27.87 11.77
C TYR A 11 11.50 -28.57 13.12
N GLU A 12 10.41 -28.43 13.85
CA GLU A 12 10.23 -29.05 15.15
C GLU A 12 9.03 -30.01 15.11
N GLY A 13 9.26 -31.27 15.53
CA GLY A 13 8.20 -32.25 15.69
C GLY A 13 7.50 -32.74 14.42
N LYS A 14 8.11 -32.60 13.24
CA LYS A 14 7.54 -33.02 11.95
C LYS A 14 7.92 -34.43 11.54
N TYR A 15 7.08 -35.07 10.72
CA TYR A 15 7.41 -36.33 10.10
C TYR A 15 8.47 -36.17 9.00
N CYS A 16 9.25 -37.21 8.73
CA CYS A 16 10.32 -37.16 7.73
C CYS A 16 9.85 -36.77 6.33
N ASN A 17 8.66 -37.21 5.91
CA ASN A 17 8.07 -36.83 4.63
C ASN A 17 7.71 -35.36 4.55
N GLU A 18 7.25 -34.77 5.65
CA GLU A 18 6.96 -33.33 5.73
C GLU A 18 8.25 -32.50 5.68
N ALA A 19 9.28 -32.94 6.40
CA ALA A 19 10.59 -32.29 6.33
C ALA A 19 11.21 -32.34 4.93
N LEU A 20 11.08 -33.47 4.22
CA LEU A 20 11.55 -33.62 2.84
C LEU A 20 10.78 -32.70 1.85
N LYS A 21 9.48 -32.57 2.06
CA LYS A 21 8.66 -31.64 1.28
C LYS A 21 9.12 -30.20 1.48
N GLU A 22 9.34 -29.77 2.71
CA GLU A 22 9.84 -28.42 3.01
C GLU A 22 11.26 -28.18 2.46
N ILE A 23 12.12 -29.18 2.48
CA ILE A 23 13.43 -29.09 1.82
C ILE A 23 13.27 -28.86 0.32
N ALA A 24 12.39 -29.62 -0.34
CA ALA A 24 12.13 -29.45 -1.77
C ALA A 24 11.55 -28.07 -2.08
N GLU A 25 10.59 -27.58 -1.28
CA GLU A 25 10.01 -26.24 -1.40
C GLU A 25 11.05 -25.13 -1.18
N ALA A 26 11.94 -25.29 -0.21
CA ALA A 26 12.99 -24.31 0.08
C ALA A 26 14.09 -24.24 -0.98
N VAL A 27 14.33 -25.34 -1.71
CA VAL A 27 15.28 -25.41 -2.84
C VAL A 27 14.77 -24.63 -4.07
N GLY A 28 13.49 -24.31 -4.10
CA GLY A 28 12.82 -23.54 -5.14
C GLY A 28 11.73 -24.34 -5.84
N GLY A 29 10.62 -23.71 -6.16
CA GLY A 29 9.31 -24.25 -6.49
C GLY A 29 9.19 -25.29 -7.62
N GLN A 30 10.27 -25.82 -8.12
CA GLN A 30 10.33 -26.90 -9.11
C GLN A 30 11.20 -28.08 -8.62
N ALA A 31 11.39 -28.22 -7.32
CA ALA A 31 12.10 -29.36 -6.77
C ALA A 31 11.13 -30.43 -6.26
N GLU A 32 11.48 -31.68 -6.48
CA GLU A 32 10.78 -32.84 -5.96
C GLU A 32 11.74 -33.76 -5.20
N TRP A 33 11.19 -34.65 -4.41
CA TRP A 33 11.97 -35.65 -3.70
C TRP A 33 11.42 -37.06 -3.91
N TRP A 34 12.31 -38.06 -3.94
CA TRP A 34 11.94 -39.46 -3.98
C TRP A 34 12.99 -40.31 -3.27
N VAL A 35 12.62 -41.54 -2.98
CA VAL A 35 13.50 -42.49 -2.32
C VAL A 35 13.81 -43.64 -3.27
N GLU A 36 15.10 -43.92 -3.46
CA GLU A 36 15.57 -45.06 -4.22
C GLU A 36 16.46 -45.94 -3.32
N GLY A 37 15.93 -47.08 -2.96
CA GLY A 37 16.60 -47.96 -1.97
C GLY A 37 16.70 -47.29 -0.59
N GLN A 38 17.90 -46.93 -0.18
CA GLN A 38 18.18 -46.20 1.08
C GLN A 38 18.64 -44.73 0.82
N THR A 39 18.54 -44.27 -0.40
CA THR A 39 18.97 -42.93 -0.77
C THR A 39 17.77 -42.02 -0.97
N VAL A 40 17.80 -40.85 -0.32
CA VAL A 40 16.85 -39.79 -0.57
C VAL A 40 17.44 -38.84 -1.61
N ASN A 41 16.71 -38.61 -2.67
CA ASN A 41 17.06 -37.68 -3.72
C ASN A 41 16.18 -36.44 -3.62
N VAL A 42 16.76 -35.28 -3.83
CA VAL A 42 16.05 -34.00 -3.98
C VAL A 42 16.65 -33.29 -5.18
N CYS A 43 15.88 -33.06 -6.22
CA CYS A 43 16.35 -32.36 -7.40
C CYS A 43 15.20 -31.64 -8.13
N ARG A 44 15.52 -30.92 -9.18
CA ARG A 44 14.49 -30.32 -10.04
C ARG A 44 13.64 -31.39 -10.71
N CYS A 45 12.35 -31.06 -10.96
CA CYS A 45 11.36 -31.97 -11.51
C CYS A 45 11.75 -32.52 -12.92
N GLU A 46 12.49 -31.79 -13.68
CA GLU A 46 12.96 -32.20 -15.01
C GLU A 46 14.30 -32.93 -14.91
N HIS A 47 14.30 -34.19 -14.48
CA HIS A 47 15.48 -34.99 -14.45
C HIS A 47 15.22 -36.39 -15.04
N GLY A 48 16.28 -37.04 -15.52
CA GLY A 48 16.19 -38.36 -16.13
C GLY A 48 16.10 -38.33 -17.65
N GLU A 49 15.72 -39.49 -18.24
CA GLU A 49 15.54 -39.60 -19.69
C GLU A 49 14.14 -39.15 -20.10
N GLU A 50 14.03 -38.50 -21.24
CA GLU A 50 12.76 -38.05 -21.81
C GLU A 50 11.81 -39.21 -22.06
N ILE A 51 10.61 -39.18 -21.48
CA ILE A 51 9.58 -40.21 -21.64
C ILE A 51 8.51 -39.68 -22.59
N THR A 52 8.38 -40.26 -23.76
CA THR A 52 7.33 -39.94 -24.71
C THR A 52 6.06 -40.74 -24.41
N LEU A 53 5.04 -40.03 -23.91
CA LEU A 53 3.69 -40.56 -23.68
C LEU A 53 2.79 -40.34 -24.90
N GLY A 54 1.95 -41.31 -25.21
CA GLY A 54 0.96 -41.19 -26.28
C GLY A 54 -0.10 -42.29 -26.18
N TYR A 55 -1.16 -42.17 -26.94
CA TYR A 55 -2.21 -43.22 -27.01
C TYR A 55 -1.57 -44.55 -27.40
N GLY A 56 -1.77 -45.55 -26.56
CA GLY A 56 -1.14 -46.89 -26.69
C GLY A 56 0.33 -46.95 -26.23
N LYS A 57 0.85 -45.87 -25.67
CA LYS A 57 2.20 -45.76 -25.09
C LYS A 57 2.15 -45.23 -23.65
N GLY A 58 1.31 -45.81 -22.83
CA GLY A 58 1.17 -45.45 -21.42
C GLY A 58 0.18 -44.32 -21.14
N LEU A 59 -0.27 -43.58 -22.14
CA LEU A 59 -1.26 -42.53 -21.94
C LEU A 59 -2.69 -43.12 -22.04
N THR A 60 -3.47 -43.04 -20.99
CA THR A 60 -4.87 -43.47 -20.94
C THR A 60 -5.86 -42.31 -21.06
N GLY A 61 -5.45 -41.12 -20.70
CA GLY A 61 -6.23 -39.86 -20.81
C GLY A 61 -5.36 -38.66 -20.45
N ILE A 62 -5.75 -37.53 -20.95
CA ILE A 62 -5.22 -36.21 -20.52
C ILE A 62 -6.43 -35.41 -20.05
N GLU A 63 -6.39 -34.97 -18.82
CA GLU A 63 -7.36 -34.01 -18.28
C GLU A 63 -6.62 -32.73 -17.95
N ARG A 64 -7.13 -31.61 -18.46
CA ARG A 64 -6.61 -30.29 -18.10
C ARG A 64 -7.40 -29.80 -16.91
N ASP A 65 -6.74 -29.72 -15.76
CA ASP A 65 -7.30 -29.06 -14.60
C ASP A 65 -7.00 -27.56 -14.69
N THR A 66 -8.02 -26.75 -14.45
CA THR A 66 -7.94 -25.28 -14.44
C THR A 66 -7.90 -24.71 -13.02
N THR A 67 -7.57 -25.55 -12.04
CA THR A 67 -7.42 -25.10 -10.65
C THR A 67 -6.30 -24.06 -10.56
N GLY A 68 -6.66 -22.86 -10.13
CA GLY A 68 -5.71 -21.77 -9.91
C GLY A 68 -5.69 -20.65 -10.95
N THR A 69 -6.58 -20.68 -11.97
CA THR A 69 -6.65 -19.60 -12.97
C THR A 69 -7.24 -18.29 -12.44
N ASP A 70 -7.83 -18.27 -11.26
CA ASP A 70 -8.48 -17.10 -10.68
C ASP A 70 -7.51 -15.92 -10.44
N ASN A 71 -6.22 -16.20 -10.35
CA ASN A 71 -5.18 -15.19 -10.14
C ASN A 71 -4.31 -14.93 -11.37
N PHE A 72 -4.48 -15.68 -12.46
CA PHE A 72 -3.72 -15.46 -13.69
C PHE A 72 -4.26 -14.27 -14.48
N TYR A 73 -3.39 -13.39 -14.86
CA TYR A 73 -3.70 -12.24 -15.69
C TYR A 73 -2.49 -11.84 -16.54
N THR A 74 -2.74 -11.22 -17.68
CA THR A 74 -1.71 -10.63 -18.53
C THR A 74 -1.91 -9.14 -18.72
N ARG A 75 -3.05 -8.60 -18.23
CA ARG A 75 -3.33 -7.19 -18.23
C ARG A 75 -3.98 -6.80 -16.91
N LEU A 76 -3.27 -5.97 -16.13
CA LEU A 76 -3.72 -5.47 -14.84
C LEU A 76 -4.30 -4.07 -14.98
N PHE A 77 -5.54 -3.87 -14.53
CA PHE A 77 -6.21 -2.59 -14.38
C PHE A 77 -6.15 -2.17 -12.91
N PRO A 78 -5.15 -1.40 -12.50
CA PRO A 78 -5.07 -0.93 -11.13
C PRO A 78 -6.04 0.22 -10.92
N VAL A 79 -6.76 0.21 -9.81
CA VAL A 79 -7.69 1.28 -9.43
C VAL A 79 -7.00 2.21 -8.45
N GLY A 80 -6.69 3.43 -8.90
CA GLY A 80 -6.05 4.45 -8.09
C GLY A 80 -6.98 5.07 -7.04
N SER A 81 -6.40 5.75 -6.07
CA SER A 81 -7.12 6.47 -5.01
C SER A 81 -7.87 7.70 -5.55
N THR A 82 -8.94 8.07 -4.86
CA THR A 82 -9.68 9.34 -5.06
C THR A 82 -9.20 10.47 -4.15
N ARG A 83 -8.30 10.17 -3.21
CA ARG A 83 -7.87 11.10 -2.15
C ARG A 83 -7.08 12.27 -2.73
N ASN A 84 -7.36 13.48 -2.23
CA ASN A 84 -6.68 14.72 -2.62
C ASN A 84 -6.74 15.04 -4.12
N ILE A 85 -7.80 14.57 -4.79
CA ILE A 85 -8.02 14.76 -6.22
C ILE A 85 -9.29 15.59 -6.45
N ASP A 86 -9.16 16.66 -7.19
CA ASP A 86 -10.30 17.37 -7.79
C ASP A 86 -10.49 16.87 -9.23
N PRO A 87 -11.54 16.10 -9.52
CA PRO A 87 -11.77 15.59 -10.86
C PRO A 87 -11.90 16.66 -11.93
N SER A 88 -12.38 17.84 -11.58
CA SER A 88 -12.56 18.96 -12.50
C SER A 88 -11.24 19.56 -12.98
N LYS A 89 -10.16 19.39 -12.21
CA LYS A 89 -8.82 19.90 -12.49
C LYS A 89 -7.89 18.83 -13.02
N TYR A 90 -7.92 17.66 -12.39
CA TYR A 90 -7.07 16.52 -12.79
C TYR A 90 -7.57 15.82 -14.06
N GLY A 91 -8.89 15.94 -14.36
CA GLY A 91 -9.50 15.31 -15.53
C GLY A 91 -9.95 13.86 -15.31
N HIS A 92 -9.62 13.26 -14.18
CA HIS A 92 -10.01 11.91 -13.79
C HIS A 92 -10.47 11.90 -12.33
N SER A 93 -11.45 11.05 -12.01
CA SER A 93 -11.96 10.92 -10.64
C SER A 93 -11.01 10.16 -9.68
N ARG A 94 -9.97 9.55 -10.23
CA ARG A 94 -9.01 8.72 -9.51
C ARG A 94 -7.61 8.98 -10.03
N LEU A 95 -6.60 8.68 -9.20
CA LEU A 95 -5.22 8.69 -9.64
C LEU A 95 -5.02 7.71 -10.80
N MET A 96 -4.40 8.19 -11.87
CA MET A 96 -4.10 7.40 -13.06
C MET A 96 -2.63 7.00 -13.09
N LEU A 97 -2.30 5.99 -13.88
CA LEU A 97 -0.91 5.71 -14.24
C LEU A 97 -0.35 6.86 -15.11
N PRO A 98 0.98 7.06 -15.12
CA PRO A 98 1.60 8.11 -15.92
C PRO A 98 1.12 8.14 -17.37
N GLY A 99 0.80 9.35 -17.86
CA GLY A 99 0.25 9.55 -19.20
C GLY A 99 -1.21 9.12 -19.35
N GLY A 100 -1.96 8.95 -18.27
CA GLY A 100 -3.38 8.58 -18.29
C GLY A 100 -3.64 7.13 -18.70
N ARG A 101 -2.64 6.26 -18.64
CA ARG A 101 -2.80 4.82 -18.92
C ARG A 101 -3.75 4.19 -17.92
N GLN A 102 -4.53 3.22 -18.39
CA GLN A 102 -5.53 2.52 -17.58
C GLN A 102 -5.06 1.16 -17.09
N TYR A 103 -4.05 0.58 -17.72
CA TYR A 103 -3.56 -0.78 -17.43
C TYR A 103 -2.07 -0.93 -17.71
N VAL A 104 -1.50 -1.99 -17.15
CA VAL A 104 -0.15 -2.49 -17.45
C VAL A 104 -0.26 -3.88 -18.06
N GLU A 105 0.52 -4.16 -19.10
CA GLU A 105 0.57 -5.45 -19.79
C GLU A 105 1.79 -6.26 -19.35
N ILE A 106 1.59 -7.57 -19.22
CA ILE A 106 2.62 -8.54 -18.87
C ILE A 106 2.43 -9.75 -19.77
N HIS A 107 3.40 -10.04 -20.64
CA HIS A 107 3.40 -11.24 -21.50
C HIS A 107 2.10 -11.47 -22.32
N THR A 108 1.41 -10.40 -22.72
CA THR A 108 0.19 -10.49 -23.55
C THR A 108 0.43 -11.15 -24.90
N GLU A 109 1.63 -11.01 -25.45
CA GLU A 109 2.01 -11.62 -26.74
C GLU A 109 2.15 -13.15 -26.63
N GLU A 110 2.51 -13.65 -25.45
CA GLU A 110 2.76 -15.07 -25.20
C GLU A 110 1.48 -15.82 -24.82
N TYR A 111 0.69 -15.22 -23.91
CA TYR A 111 -0.46 -15.89 -23.30
C TYR A 111 -1.81 -15.35 -23.76
N GLY A 112 -1.85 -14.28 -24.55
CA GLY A 112 -3.09 -13.58 -24.92
C GLY A 112 -3.53 -12.60 -23.84
N ILE A 113 -4.78 -12.11 -23.92
CA ILE A 113 -5.30 -11.06 -23.05
C ILE A 113 -6.22 -11.67 -21.99
N TYR A 114 -5.81 -11.51 -20.73
CA TYR A 114 -6.57 -11.87 -19.55
C TYR A 114 -6.57 -10.67 -18.59
N ASP A 115 -7.74 -10.07 -18.38
CA ASP A 115 -7.91 -8.85 -17.60
C ASP A 115 -8.10 -9.16 -16.12
N ARG A 116 -7.39 -8.40 -15.27
CA ARG A 116 -7.61 -8.34 -13.82
C ARG A 116 -7.80 -6.90 -13.39
N TYR A 117 -8.82 -6.67 -12.56
CA TYR A 117 -9.04 -5.39 -11.87
C TYR A 117 -8.60 -5.53 -10.43
N GLU A 118 -7.72 -4.62 -9.98
CA GLU A 118 -7.25 -4.56 -8.60
C GLU A 118 -7.73 -3.27 -7.95
N GLN A 119 -8.61 -3.38 -6.94
CA GLN A 119 -9.33 -2.23 -6.38
C GLN A 119 -8.69 -1.68 -5.11
N ASP A 120 -8.12 -2.53 -4.26
CA ASP A 120 -7.77 -2.16 -2.89
C ASP A 120 -6.27 -1.94 -2.66
N ALA A 121 -5.42 -2.65 -3.41
CA ALA A 121 -3.97 -2.68 -3.20
C ALA A 121 -3.31 -1.29 -3.29
N PHE A 122 -3.91 -0.34 -4.01
CA PHE A 122 -3.30 0.96 -4.33
C PHE A 122 -4.03 2.15 -3.69
N SER A 123 -4.99 1.89 -2.80
CA SER A 123 -5.79 2.94 -2.14
C SER A 123 -4.97 3.91 -1.29
N GLY A 124 -3.81 3.47 -0.81
CA GLY A 124 -2.87 4.26 -0.03
C GLY A 124 -1.98 5.21 -0.84
N ILE A 125 -2.06 5.18 -2.19
CA ILE A 125 -1.24 6.02 -3.07
C ILE A 125 -2.09 7.14 -3.63
N TYR A 126 -1.73 8.38 -3.32
CA TYR A 126 -2.48 9.59 -3.71
C TYR A 126 -1.56 10.80 -3.69
N PRO A 127 -1.89 11.88 -4.39
CA PRO A 127 -1.12 13.12 -4.34
C PRO A 127 -1.04 13.64 -2.91
N ARG A 128 0.16 13.71 -2.35
CA ARG A 128 0.39 14.14 -0.98
C ARG A 128 1.73 14.84 -0.82
N ARG A 129 1.79 15.63 0.24
CA ARG A 129 3.03 16.19 0.76
C ARG A 129 3.19 15.75 2.22
N ILE A 130 4.37 15.25 2.54
CA ILE A 130 4.75 15.03 3.92
C ILE A 130 5.38 16.32 4.41
N GLY A 131 4.64 17.06 5.28
CA GLY A 131 5.11 18.26 5.94
C GLY A 131 5.79 17.95 7.26
N ALA A 132 6.44 18.95 7.83
CA ALA A 132 7.04 18.90 9.15
C ALA A 132 6.67 20.13 9.97
N VAL A 133 6.25 19.91 11.20
CA VAL A 133 5.93 20.97 12.15
C VAL A 133 7.19 21.74 12.50
N SER A 134 7.23 23.03 12.20
CA SER A 134 8.35 23.93 12.54
C SER A 134 8.19 24.51 13.95
N SER A 135 6.97 24.93 14.30
CA SER A 135 6.67 25.51 15.59
C SER A 135 5.23 25.19 16.02
N VAL A 136 4.99 25.22 17.31
CA VAL A 136 3.70 24.97 17.94
C VAL A 136 3.41 26.07 18.95
N ARG A 137 2.16 26.49 19.05
CA ARG A 137 1.63 27.30 20.14
C ARG A 137 0.27 26.78 20.58
N SER A 138 -0.16 27.16 21.74
CA SER A 138 -1.50 26.86 22.26
C SER A 138 -2.16 28.11 22.81
N GLU A 139 -3.49 28.07 22.87
CA GLU A 139 -4.32 29.16 23.40
C GLU A 139 -5.49 28.56 24.20
N ASP A 140 -5.69 29.07 25.42
CA ASP A 140 -6.83 28.69 26.24
C ASP A 140 -8.05 29.51 25.81
N VAL A 141 -9.09 28.82 25.41
CA VAL A 141 -10.36 29.38 24.93
C VAL A 141 -11.52 28.82 25.75
N LYS A 142 -12.73 29.31 25.47
CA LYS A 142 -13.95 28.77 26.05
C LYS A 142 -14.92 28.42 24.95
N ASP A 143 -15.65 27.30 25.18
CA ASP A 143 -16.77 26.94 24.32
C ASP A 143 -17.99 27.88 24.54
N ASP A 144 -19.07 27.65 23.82
CA ASP A 144 -20.31 28.45 23.89
C ASP A 144 -20.99 28.35 25.26
N ASP A 145 -20.72 27.27 26.01
CA ASP A 145 -21.23 27.04 27.38
C ASP A 145 -20.32 27.64 28.45
N GLY A 146 -19.15 28.17 28.05
CA GLY A 146 -18.16 28.82 28.92
C GLY A 146 -17.14 27.85 29.55
N ASN A 147 -17.11 26.60 29.13
CA ASN A 147 -16.12 25.61 29.58
C ASN A 147 -14.75 25.91 28.94
N PRO A 148 -13.66 25.92 29.71
CA PRO A 148 -12.33 26.17 29.17
C PRO A 148 -11.82 24.92 28.44
N PHE A 149 -11.10 25.14 27.33
CA PHE A 149 -10.31 24.11 26.65
C PHE A 149 -9.12 24.76 25.93
N THR A 150 -8.13 23.95 25.52
CA THR A 150 -6.92 24.47 24.87
C THR A 150 -6.95 24.12 23.40
N VAL A 151 -6.76 25.12 22.54
CA VAL A 151 -6.60 24.96 21.09
C VAL A 151 -5.11 24.96 20.77
N TYR A 152 -4.69 24.04 19.90
CA TYR A 152 -3.31 23.90 19.45
C TYR A 152 -3.18 24.36 18.02
N TYR A 153 -2.10 25.11 17.78
CA TYR A 153 -1.73 25.62 16.47
C TYR A 153 -0.34 25.15 16.13
N PHE A 154 -0.13 24.80 14.86
CA PHE A 154 1.22 24.52 14.36
C PHE A 154 1.50 25.24 13.05
N ARG A 155 2.77 25.44 12.77
CA ARG A 155 3.27 26.05 11.55
C ARG A 155 4.28 25.13 10.89
N ASP A 156 4.27 25.10 9.56
CA ASP A 156 5.29 24.47 8.73
C ASP A 156 5.93 25.55 7.84
N ASP A 157 7.16 25.92 8.16
CA ASP A 157 7.90 26.96 7.41
C ASP A 157 8.29 26.49 6.01
N SER A 158 8.28 25.19 5.73
CA SER A 158 8.56 24.61 4.43
C SER A 158 7.32 24.48 3.52
N LEU A 159 6.12 24.79 4.04
CA LEU A 159 4.90 24.77 3.24
C LEU A 159 4.95 25.90 2.18
N ASN A 160 4.95 25.55 0.91
CA ASN A 160 5.17 26.46 -0.21
C ASN A 160 3.89 26.93 -0.91
N PHE A 161 2.72 26.51 -0.44
CA PHE A 161 1.41 26.92 -0.96
C PHE A 161 0.46 27.33 0.17
N ASP A 162 -0.69 27.91 -0.17
CA ASP A 162 -1.78 28.20 0.77
C ASP A 162 -2.84 27.11 0.65
N PRO A 163 -3.09 26.30 1.69
CA PRO A 163 -4.12 25.25 1.65
C PRO A 163 -5.53 25.74 1.36
N ASN A 164 -5.83 27.01 1.62
CA ASN A 164 -7.15 27.59 1.34
C ASN A 164 -7.40 27.80 -0.17
N ASP A 165 -6.33 27.89 -0.99
CA ASP A 165 -6.44 27.97 -2.45
C ASP A 165 -6.75 26.60 -3.11
N TYR A 166 -6.70 25.54 -2.31
CA TYR A 166 -6.78 24.15 -2.77
C TYR A 166 -7.90 23.36 -2.08
N GLU A 167 -8.91 24.02 -1.58
CA GLU A 167 -10.06 23.38 -0.94
C GLU A 167 -10.84 22.51 -1.93
N LEU A 168 -11.25 21.33 -1.47
CA LEU A 168 -12.22 20.49 -2.18
C LEU A 168 -13.63 20.90 -1.78
N PRO A 169 -14.58 20.96 -2.72
CA PRO A 169 -15.98 21.28 -2.42
C PRO A 169 -16.55 20.31 -1.37
N ASP A 170 -17.24 20.86 -0.39
CA ASP A 170 -17.93 20.10 0.67
C ASP A 170 -17.04 19.25 1.58
N GLU A 171 -15.71 19.46 1.53
CA GLU A 171 -14.73 18.75 2.35
C GLU A 171 -14.07 19.68 3.38
N THR A 172 -13.83 19.15 4.57
CA THR A 172 -13.05 19.85 5.59
C THR A 172 -11.59 19.42 5.52
N LYS A 173 -10.67 20.39 5.51
CA LYS A 173 -9.23 20.08 5.56
C LYS A 173 -8.89 19.29 6.82
N ARG A 174 -8.05 18.28 6.66
CA ARG A 174 -7.60 17.42 7.75
C ARG A 174 -6.10 17.21 7.72
N VAL A 175 -5.54 16.85 8.85
CA VAL A 175 -4.15 16.41 8.98
C VAL A 175 -4.09 15.08 9.70
N SER A 176 -3.19 14.20 9.27
CA SER A 176 -2.78 13.02 10.05
C SER A 176 -1.31 13.15 10.38
N PHE A 177 -0.97 12.94 11.65
CA PHE A 177 0.42 12.93 12.09
C PHE A 177 1.04 11.55 11.82
N GLN A 178 2.21 11.55 11.19
CA GLN A 178 2.91 10.33 10.77
C GLN A 178 3.85 9.80 11.86
N ASP A 179 4.24 10.68 12.78
CA ASP A 179 5.06 10.38 13.95
C ASP A 179 4.71 11.36 15.09
N GLY A 180 5.44 11.28 16.20
CA GLY A 180 5.18 12.06 17.41
C GLY A 180 4.01 11.53 18.23
N ASP A 181 3.60 12.31 19.22
CA ASP A 181 2.61 11.90 20.22
C ASP A 181 1.17 11.82 19.65
N LEU A 182 0.91 12.45 18.50
CA LEU A 182 -0.39 12.42 17.82
C LEU A 182 -0.49 11.36 16.71
N SER A 183 0.58 10.61 16.45
CA SER A 183 0.57 9.55 15.44
C SER A 183 -0.40 8.43 15.80
N GLY A 184 -1.26 8.05 14.85
CA GLY A 184 -2.29 7.04 15.07
C GLY A 184 -3.44 7.49 15.96
N LEU A 185 -3.54 8.80 16.27
CA LEU A 185 -4.64 9.40 17.01
C LEU A 185 -5.44 10.32 16.08
N GLY A 186 -6.70 10.57 16.46
CA GLY A 186 -7.61 11.41 15.67
C GLY A 186 -8.93 10.70 15.37
N GLN A 187 -9.68 11.23 14.40
CA GLN A 187 -10.99 10.73 14.00
C GLN A 187 -10.89 9.80 12.78
N GLY A 188 -11.78 8.82 12.75
CA GLY A 188 -11.93 7.88 11.64
C GLY A 188 -10.78 6.89 11.50
N GLU A 189 -10.85 6.06 10.47
CA GLU A 189 -9.83 5.03 10.18
C GLU A 189 -8.47 5.63 9.78
N ASP A 190 -8.48 6.86 9.25
CA ASP A 190 -7.29 7.57 8.82
C ASP A 190 -6.61 8.37 9.96
N HIS A 191 -7.13 8.32 11.17
CA HIS A 191 -6.57 8.99 12.35
C HIS A 191 -6.26 10.47 12.09
N CYS A 192 -7.26 11.22 11.63
CA CYS A 192 -7.11 12.61 11.21
C CYS A 192 -7.69 13.59 12.22
N PHE A 193 -7.13 14.79 12.25
CA PHE A 193 -7.67 15.98 12.91
C PHE A 193 -8.19 16.95 11.86
N GLU A 194 -9.36 17.51 12.07
CA GLU A 194 -9.82 18.65 11.27
C GLU A 194 -8.96 19.86 11.57
N VAL A 195 -8.69 20.68 10.55
CA VAL A 195 -7.86 21.87 10.70
C VAL A 195 -8.42 23.06 9.93
N ASN A 196 -8.25 24.23 10.51
CA ASN A 196 -8.33 25.50 9.80
C ASN A 196 -6.93 25.99 9.43
N PHE A 197 -6.80 26.72 8.35
CA PHE A 197 -5.53 27.35 7.98
C PHE A 197 -5.69 28.87 7.91
N ASN A 198 -4.85 29.58 8.62
CA ASN A 198 -4.82 31.04 8.58
C ASN A 198 -3.70 31.49 7.61
N SER A 199 -4.10 32.02 6.45
CA SER A 199 -3.16 32.46 5.41
C SER A 199 -2.25 33.62 5.86
N ALA A 200 -2.72 34.46 6.78
CA ALA A 200 -1.95 35.64 7.26
C ALA A 200 -0.82 35.23 8.22
N THR A 201 -1.10 34.29 9.15
CA THR A 201 -0.11 33.82 10.12
C THR A 201 0.59 32.55 9.63
N ARG A 202 0.05 31.90 8.59
CA ARG A 202 0.50 30.59 8.05
C ARG A 202 0.50 29.49 9.10
N GLU A 203 -0.54 29.49 9.93
CA GLU A 203 -0.73 28.52 11.00
C GLU A 203 -1.92 27.62 10.71
N PHE A 204 -1.76 26.36 11.03
CA PHE A 204 -2.86 25.41 11.16
C PHE A 204 -3.40 25.45 12.58
N GLU A 205 -4.70 25.63 12.73
CA GLU A 205 -5.44 25.42 13.95
C GLU A 205 -5.99 23.99 13.95
N ILE A 206 -5.65 23.21 14.95
CA ILE A 206 -6.20 21.86 15.10
C ILE A 206 -7.53 21.96 15.84
N ILE A 207 -8.61 21.49 15.20
CA ILE A 207 -9.92 21.44 15.84
C ILE A 207 -9.90 20.34 16.89
N THR A 208 -10.12 20.77 18.13
CA THR A 208 -10.14 19.84 19.28
C THR A 208 -11.30 18.87 19.16
N ILE A 209 -11.02 17.58 19.38
CA ILE A 209 -12.04 16.53 19.29
C ILE A 209 -12.94 16.58 20.53
N TRP A 210 -14.24 16.67 20.31
CA TRP A 210 -15.27 16.63 21.36
C TRP A 210 -15.53 15.16 21.82
N PRO A 211 -15.86 14.87 23.09
CA PRO A 211 -16.06 15.84 24.19
C PRO A 211 -14.75 16.34 24.79
N TYR A 212 -14.77 17.62 25.23
CA TYR A 212 -13.65 18.23 25.94
C TYR A 212 -13.83 17.96 27.43
N ASP A 213 -13.30 16.91 27.97
CA ASP A 213 -13.08 16.83 29.39
C ASP A 213 -11.59 16.99 29.68
N ASP A 214 -11.26 17.47 30.89
CA ASP A 214 -9.90 17.86 31.26
C ASP A 214 -8.88 16.72 31.13
N ASP A 215 -9.34 15.46 31.12
CA ASP A 215 -8.48 14.28 31.06
C ASP A 215 -8.39 13.66 29.67
N THR A 216 -9.37 13.95 28.77
CA THR A 216 -9.52 13.28 27.46
C THR A 216 -9.48 14.21 26.25
N GLN A 217 -9.26 15.51 26.46
CA GLN A 217 -9.10 16.47 25.35
C GLN A 217 -8.02 15.99 24.38
N LEU A 218 -8.33 16.00 23.09
CA LEU A 218 -7.39 15.61 22.04
C LEU A 218 -7.40 16.67 20.91
N PRO A 219 -6.25 17.32 20.62
CA PRO A 219 -4.99 17.29 21.33
C PRO A 219 -5.09 17.83 22.76
N GLY A 220 -4.28 17.28 23.68
CA GLY A 220 -4.27 17.75 25.07
C GLY A 220 -3.29 17.01 25.96
N GLY A 221 -2.99 17.57 27.11
CA GLY A 221 -2.09 16.99 28.09
C GLY A 221 -0.68 16.71 27.53
N LYS A 222 -0.33 15.44 27.37
CA LYS A 222 0.94 15.01 26.76
C LYS A 222 0.81 14.72 25.25
N LEU A 223 -0.42 14.54 24.77
CA LEU A 223 -0.75 14.21 23.38
C LEU A 223 -0.93 15.51 22.61
N VAL A 224 0.17 16.15 22.24
CA VAL A 224 0.20 17.45 21.60
C VAL A 224 1.19 17.44 20.44
N PRO A 225 0.95 18.27 19.37
CA PRO A 225 1.91 18.36 18.29
C PRO A 225 3.23 18.94 18.79
N LYS A 226 4.35 18.53 18.18
CA LYS A 226 5.69 19.01 18.53
C LYS A 226 6.46 19.39 17.28
N SER A 227 7.41 20.31 17.46
CA SER A 227 8.35 20.63 16.37
C SER A 227 9.12 19.38 15.94
N GLY A 228 9.15 19.14 14.63
CA GLY A 228 9.73 17.96 14.02
C GLY A 228 8.72 16.88 13.65
N ASP A 229 7.52 16.86 14.23
CA ASP A 229 6.48 15.90 13.88
C ASP A 229 6.12 16.03 12.39
N ARG A 230 6.05 14.90 11.69
CA ARG A 230 5.63 14.89 10.28
C ARG A 230 4.12 14.70 10.18
N TYR A 231 3.55 15.34 9.18
CA TYR A 231 2.11 15.28 8.92
C TYR A 231 1.79 15.20 7.43
N ILE A 232 0.60 14.71 7.11
CA ILE A 232 0.02 14.72 5.75
C ILE A 232 -1.27 15.51 5.78
N LEU A 233 -1.48 16.33 4.74
CA LEU A 233 -2.73 17.04 4.50
C LEU A 233 -3.72 16.14 3.75
N TRP A 234 -4.98 16.17 4.19
CA TRP A 234 -6.09 15.43 3.64
C TRP A 234 -7.23 16.35 3.25
N ASN A 235 -8.09 15.87 2.35
CA ASN A 235 -9.27 16.57 1.89
C ASN A 235 -8.95 17.94 1.28
N ILE A 236 -7.84 18.00 0.58
CA ILE A 236 -7.47 19.15 -0.25
C ILE A 236 -7.04 18.65 -1.63
N ARG A 237 -7.28 19.44 -2.66
CA ARG A 237 -6.62 19.25 -3.92
C ARG A 237 -5.14 19.57 -3.74
N MET A 238 -4.23 18.68 -4.12
CA MET A 238 -2.81 19.02 -4.08
C MET A 238 -2.42 19.94 -5.24
N PRO A 239 -1.40 20.82 -5.08
CA PRO A 239 -0.77 21.52 -6.22
C PRO A 239 -0.34 20.54 -7.32
N ASP A 240 -0.34 21.04 -8.56
CA ASP A 240 -0.16 20.21 -9.76
C ASP A 240 1.17 19.43 -9.79
N GLU A 241 2.20 19.92 -9.11
CA GLU A 241 3.51 19.27 -8.98
C GLU A 241 3.50 17.94 -8.22
N TYR A 242 2.47 17.67 -7.41
CA TYR A 242 2.38 16.43 -6.61
C TYR A 242 1.73 15.27 -7.38
N TYR A 243 1.01 15.57 -8.46
CA TYR A 243 0.34 14.51 -9.25
C TYR A 243 1.35 13.61 -9.99
N PRO A 244 2.33 14.13 -10.74
CA PRO A 244 3.32 13.28 -11.39
C PRO A 244 4.10 12.39 -10.42
N LEU A 245 4.38 12.88 -9.20
CA LEU A 245 5.06 12.10 -8.17
C LEU A 245 4.21 10.93 -7.70
N ALA A 246 2.91 11.17 -7.48
CA ALA A 246 1.97 10.13 -7.09
C ALA A 246 1.72 9.11 -8.24
N GLU A 247 1.66 9.57 -9.49
CA GLU A 247 1.52 8.72 -10.67
C GLU A 247 2.73 7.76 -10.82
N GLU A 248 3.95 8.26 -10.61
CA GLU A 248 5.16 7.44 -10.65
C GLU A 248 5.23 6.47 -9.46
N GLU A 249 4.83 6.90 -8.26
CA GLU A 249 4.71 6.00 -7.12
C GLU A 249 3.68 4.90 -7.39
N PHE A 250 2.55 5.26 -8.02
CA PHE A 250 1.52 4.31 -8.40
C PHE A 250 2.03 3.29 -9.42
N LEU A 251 2.73 3.74 -10.46
CA LEU A 251 3.34 2.84 -11.43
C LEU A 251 4.31 1.87 -10.77
N THR A 252 5.19 2.38 -9.91
CA THR A 252 6.17 1.55 -9.19
C THR A 252 5.48 0.48 -8.33
N ALA A 253 4.41 0.86 -7.62
CA ALA A 253 3.65 -0.08 -6.80
C ALA A 253 2.94 -1.15 -7.65
N VAL A 254 2.44 -0.78 -8.84
CA VAL A 254 1.82 -1.72 -9.79
C VAL A 254 2.85 -2.70 -10.34
N GLU A 255 4.05 -2.25 -10.67
CA GLU A 255 5.14 -3.10 -11.14
C GLU A 255 5.60 -4.07 -10.04
N GLN A 256 5.69 -3.59 -8.79
CA GLN A 256 6.00 -4.44 -7.65
C GLN A 256 4.88 -5.47 -7.42
N PHE A 257 3.62 -5.06 -7.42
CA PHE A 257 2.47 -5.95 -7.30
C PHE A 257 2.50 -7.05 -8.36
N ASN A 258 2.80 -6.70 -9.60
CA ASN A 258 2.96 -7.65 -10.67
C ASN A 258 4.09 -8.66 -10.41
N THR A 259 5.22 -8.20 -9.89
CA THR A 259 6.36 -9.08 -9.56
C THR A 259 6.00 -10.09 -8.47
N GLU A 260 5.17 -9.68 -7.50
CA GLU A 260 4.78 -10.51 -6.36
C GLU A 260 3.62 -11.47 -6.66
N HIS A 261 2.70 -11.08 -7.55
CA HIS A 261 1.42 -11.78 -7.74
C HIS A 261 1.23 -12.37 -9.14
N TRP A 262 2.03 -11.95 -10.11
CA TRP A 262 1.93 -12.55 -11.44
C TRP A 262 2.47 -13.98 -11.41
N GLN A 263 1.69 -14.90 -11.95
CA GLN A 263 2.09 -16.30 -12.05
C GLN A 263 2.28 -16.67 -13.52
N ASP A 264 3.46 -17.17 -13.86
CA ASP A 264 3.69 -17.80 -15.15
C ASP A 264 2.82 -19.06 -15.24
N LEU A 265 2.13 -19.22 -16.36
CA LEU A 265 1.53 -20.50 -16.69
C LEU A 265 2.68 -21.45 -17.07
N ALA A 266 3.32 -22.04 -16.04
CA ALA A 266 4.26 -23.12 -16.29
C ALA A 266 3.54 -24.23 -17.07
N VAL A 267 3.95 -24.41 -18.31
CA VAL A 267 3.44 -25.45 -19.22
C VAL A 267 4.01 -26.78 -18.82
#